data_d095ce2374768d5b87e55fbfc94f46e1
#
_entry.id   d095ce2374768d5b87e55fbfc94f46e1
#
_cell.length_a   1.000
_cell.length_b   1.000
_cell.length_c   1.000
_cell.angle_alpha   90.00
_cell.angle_beta   90.00
_cell.angle_gamma   90.00
#
_symmetry.space_group_name_H-M   'P 1'
#
loop_
_entity.id
_entity.type
_entity.pdbx_description
1 polymer ?
#
loop_
_entity_poly.entity_id
_entity_poly.type
_entity_poly.pdbx_seq_one_letter_code
_entity_poly.pdbx_strand_id
1 'polypeptide(L)'
;MAELQDQFGQIDIYLFDQLLRGRIGPGMRVFDAGCGGGRNLVYFLRQGYEVFGVDSDPRAVEYTRRMAESAGLPAANFRLEGIEETSFPEAFADVVVSSAVLHFARSDDHFGAMLRGTWRVLKPGGLLFCRLASTIGIEDRVDRVAGRRFRLPDGSERYLVDQALLLRLTAELGGRLADPLKTTVVQDQRSMTTWVVGKNAI
;
A
#
# COMPACT_ATOMS: atom_id res chain seq x y z
N MET A 1 -9.02 -29.03 -6.51
CA MET A 1 -9.14 -27.57 -6.66
C MET A 1 -8.17 -26.98 -5.64
N ALA A 2 -7.27 -26.09 -6.05
CA ALA A 2 -6.48 -25.34 -5.08
C ALA A 2 -7.44 -24.62 -4.12
N GLU A 3 -7.15 -24.63 -2.81
CA GLU A 3 -7.92 -23.86 -1.85
C GLU A 3 -7.83 -22.37 -2.19
N LEU A 4 -8.86 -21.58 -1.86
CA LEU A 4 -8.87 -20.14 -2.14
C LEU A 4 -7.65 -19.44 -1.53
N GLN A 5 -7.21 -19.89 -0.37
CA GLN A 5 -6.01 -19.36 0.28
C GLN A 5 -4.74 -19.63 -0.55
N ASP A 6 -4.65 -20.77 -1.22
CA ASP A 6 -3.53 -21.07 -2.13
C ASP A 6 -3.52 -20.14 -3.34
N GLN A 7 -4.70 -19.77 -3.85
CA GLN A 7 -4.82 -18.88 -5.01
C GLN A 7 -4.55 -17.42 -4.68
N PHE A 8 -5.07 -16.94 -3.57
CA PHE A 8 -5.11 -15.51 -3.23
C PHE A 8 -4.20 -15.12 -2.06
N GLY A 9 -3.65 -16.11 -1.33
CA GLY A 9 -2.93 -15.85 -0.10
C GLY A 9 -3.81 -15.18 0.95
N GLN A 10 -3.24 -14.18 1.61
CA GLN A 10 -3.92 -13.31 2.56
C GLN A 10 -4.13 -11.90 1.98
N ILE A 11 -4.50 -11.84 0.70
CA ILE A 11 -4.72 -10.58 -0.01
C ILE A 11 -5.70 -9.67 0.76
N ASP A 12 -5.43 -8.38 0.76
CA ASP A 12 -6.35 -7.39 1.30
C ASP A 12 -7.67 -7.42 0.53
N ILE A 13 -8.80 -7.54 1.23
CA ILE A 13 -10.11 -7.67 0.59
C ILE A 13 -10.47 -6.50 -0.33
N TYR A 14 -10.00 -5.29 0.00
CA TYR A 14 -10.25 -4.11 -0.84
C TYR A 14 -9.29 -4.02 -2.04
N LEU A 15 -8.11 -4.66 -1.96
CA LEU A 15 -7.25 -4.86 -3.12
C LEU A 15 -7.85 -5.92 -4.05
N PHE A 16 -8.41 -6.98 -3.49
CA PHE A 16 -9.15 -7.98 -4.24
C PHE A 16 -10.37 -7.39 -4.96
N ASP A 17 -11.09 -6.45 -4.33
CA ASP A 17 -12.18 -5.69 -4.97
C ASP A 17 -11.71 -4.94 -6.23
N GLN A 18 -10.46 -4.43 -6.25
CA GLN A 18 -9.93 -3.76 -7.45
C GLN A 18 -9.70 -4.75 -8.61
N LEU A 19 -9.31 -5.98 -8.30
CA LEU A 19 -9.22 -7.07 -9.29
C LEU A 19 -10.61 -7.43 -9.85
N LEU A 20 -11.60 -7.60 -8.98
CA LEU A 20 -12.98 -7.93 -9.37
C LEU A 20 -13.62 -6.83 -10.24
N ARG A 21 -13.23 -5.58 -10.04
CA ARG A 21 -13.68 -4.43 -10.86
C ARG A 21 -12.94 -4.29 -12.19
N GLY A 22 -11.96 -5.17 -12.46
CA GLY A 22 -11.16 -5.10 -13.66
C GLY A 22 -10.22 -3.89 -13.75
N ARG A 23 -9.94 -3.22 -12.62
CA ARG A 23 -9.01 -2.08 -12.57
C ARG A 23 -7.55 -2.53 -12.58
N ILE A 24 -7.31 -3.75 -12.14
CA ILE A 24 -6.01 -4.43 -12.19
C ILE A 24 -6.19 -5.63 -13.08
N GLY A 25 -5.56 -5.62 -14.23
CA GLY A 25 -5.71 -6.64 -15.26
C GLY A 25 -4.39 -7.25 -15.71
N PRO A 26 -4.45 -8.35 -16.48
CA PRO A 26 -3.26 -9.01 -17.01
C PRO A 26 -2.33 -8.05 -17.78
N GLY A 27 -1.02 -8.28 -17.67
CA GLY A 27 0.00 -7.46 -18.32
C GLY A 27 0.36 -6.17 -17.59
N MET A 28 -0.35 -5.82 -16.53
CA MET A 28 0.02 -4.69 -15.67
C MET A 28 1.21 -5.04 -14.79
N ARG A 29 2.10 -4.06 -14.60
CA ARG A 29 3.20 -4.13 -13.64
C ARG A 29 2.73 -3.67 -12.29
N VAL A 30 2.91 -4.53 -11.28
CA VAL A 30 2.51 -4.29 -9.89
C VAL A 30 3.75 -4.01 -9.04
N PHE A 31 3.73 -2.92 -8.29
CA PHE A 31 4.78 -2.56 -7.35
C PHE A 31 4.21 -2.49 -5.92
N ASP A 32 4.76 -3.27 -4.99
CA ASP A 32 4.35 -3.27 -3.59
C ASP A 32 5.33 -2.41 -2.76
N ALA A 33 4.85 -1.25 -2.34
CA ALA A 33 5.57 -0.27 -1.56
C ALA A 33 5.49 -0.61 -0.06
N GLY A 34 6.41 -1.44 0.40
CA GLY A 34 6.40 -2.08 1.72
C GLY A 34 5.81 -3.49 1.62
N CYS A 35 6.47 -4.36 0.86
CA CYS A 35 5.94 -5.67 0.48
C CYS A 35 5.81 -6.65 1.65
N GLY A 36 6.51 -6.41 2.77
CA GLY A 36 6.47 -7.31 3.92
C GLY A 36 6.72 -8.76 3.52
N GLY A 37 5.97 -9.67 4.09
CA GLY A 37 5.99 -11.10 3.73
C GLY A 37 5.20 -11.44 2.45
N GLY A 38 4.89 -10.48 1.58
CA GLY A 38 4.27 -10.73 0.28
C GLY A 38 2.80 -11.16 0.33
N ARG A 39 2.08 -10.90 1.43
CA ARG A 39 0.69 -11.37 1.61
C ARG A 39 -0.26 -10.96 0.48
N ASN A 40 -0.01 -9.80 -0.13
CA ASN A 40 -0.81 -9.25 -1.23
C ASN A 40 -0.34 -9.74 -2.60
N LEU A 41 0.79 -10.43 -2.68
CA LEU A 41 1.47 -10.73 -3.95
C LEU A 41 1.17 -12.12 -4.50
N VAL A 42 0.69 -13.06 -3.68
CA VAL A 42 0.48 -14.47 -4.07
C VAL A 42 -0.32 -14.59 -5.36
N TYR A 43 -1.46 -13.90 -5.45
CA TYR A 43 -2.29 -13.93 -6.66
C TYR A 43 -1.53 -13.40 -7.89
N PHE A 44 -0.88 -12.26 -7.77
CA PHE A 44 -0.16 -11.63 -8.89
C PHE A 44 0.98 -12.52 -9.39
N LEU A 45 1.76 -13.10 -8.48
CA LEU A 45 2.84 -14.02 -8.81
C LEU A 45 2.33 -15.27 -9.55
N ARG A 46 1.22 -15.84 -9.06
CA ARG A 46 0.62 -17.03 -9.68
C ARG A 46 -0.01 -16.78 -11.04
N GLN A 47 -0.52 -15.57 -11.27
CA GLN A 47 -1.13 -15.16 -12.54
C GLN A 47 -0.11 -14.59 -13.53
N GLY A 48 1.19 -14.62 -13.20
CA GLY A 48 2.25 -14.20 -14.12
C GLY A 48 2.33 -12.69 -14.34
N TYR A 49 1.90 -11.88 -13.37
CA TYR A 49 2.14 -10.43 -13.43
C TYR A 49 3.63 -10.12 -13.27
N GLU A 50 4.08 -9.01 -13.83
CA GLU A 50 5.37 -8.42 -13.48
C GLU A 50 5.27 -7.79 -12.09
N VAL A 51 5.85 -8.44 -11.08
CA VAL A 51 5.74 -8.01 -9.68
C VAL A 51 7.10 -7.53 -9.18
N PHE A 52 7.06 -6.38 -8.51
CA PHE A 52 8.21 -5.73 -7.89
C PHE A 52 7.84 -5.22 -6.51
N GLY A 53 8.83 -4.94 -5.68
CA GLY A 53 8.55 -4.35 -4.37
C GLY A 53 9.80 -3.95 -3.61
N VAL A 54 9.57 -3.20 -2.55
CA VAL A 54 10.59 -2.81 -1.58
C VAL A 54 10.08 -3.02 -0.16
N ASP A 55 10.99 -3.27 0.76
CA ASP A 55 10.74 -3.23 2.19
C ASP A 55 12.04 -2.87 2.92
N SER A 56 11.93 -2.23 4.07
CA SER A 56 13.07 -1.91 4.92
C SER A 56 13.47 -3.04 5.88
N ASP A 57 12.63 -4.10 6.00
CA ASP A 57 12.95 -5.28 6.79
C ASP A 57 13.66 -6.34 5.93
N PRO A 58 14.93 -6.67 6.23
CA PRO A 58 15.68 -7.66 5.46
C PRO A 58 15.04 -9.07 5.47
N ARG A 59 14.34 -9.44 6.56
CA ARG A 59 13.66 -10.74 6.64
C ARG A 59 12.45 -10.79 5.73
N ALA A 60 11.72 -9.70 5.65
CA ALA A 60 10.57 -9.56 4.77
C ALA A 60 11.01 -9.67 3.30
N VAL A 61 12.02 -8.91 2.91
CA VAL A 61 12.57 -8.95 1.54
C VAL A 61 13.07 -10.34 1.16
N GLU A 62 13.81 -10.99 2.05
CA GLU A 62 14.33 -12.34 1.80
C GLU A 62 13.20 -13.36 1.60
N TYR A 63 12.15 -13.28 2.41
CA TYR A 63 10.98 -14.13 2.26
C TYR A 63 10.28 -13.90 0.90
N THR A 64 10.07 -12.63 0.55
CA THR A 64 9.38 -12.26 -0.70
C THR A 64 10.22 -12.61 -1.94
N ARG A 65 11.55 -12.51 -1.87
CA ARG A 65 12.48 -12.98 -2.93
C ARG A 65 12.31 -14.48 -3.21
N ARG A 66 12.31 -15.30 -2.16
CA ARG A 66 12.10 -16.75 -2.31
C ARG A 66 10.75 -17.09 -2.91
N MET A 67 9.72 -16.37 -2.50
CA MET A 67 8.37 -16.53 -3.07
C MET A 67 8.35 -16.18 -4.56
N ALA A 68 9.02 -15.09 -4.96
CA ALA A 68 9.13 -14.67 -6.35
C ALA A 68 9.91 -15.71 -7.20
N GLU A 69 11.05 -16.19 -6.72
CA GLU A 69 11.83 -17.24 -7.38
C GLU A 69 11.02 -18.53 -7.58
N SER A 70 10.22 -18.92 -6.58
CA SER A 70 9.31 -20.06 -6.69
C SER A 70 8.22 -19.87 -7.75
N ALA A 71 7.92 -18.63 -8.10
CA ALA A 71 6.99 -18.26 -9.18
C ALA A 71 7.71 -17.94 -10.51
N GLY A 72 9.02 -18.17 -10.61
CA GLY A 72 9.81 -17.93 -11.81
C GLY A 72 10.19 -16.47 -12.06
N LEU A 73 10.05 -15.59 -11.06
CA LEU A 73 10.46 -14.19 -11.15
C LEU A 73 11.83 -13.96 -10.51
N PRO A 74 12.63 -13.00 -11.02
CA PRO A 74 13.93 -12.68 -10.45
C PRO A 74 13.82 -12.15 -9.01
N ALA A 75 14.66 -12.65 -8.10
CA ALA A 75 14.78 -12.13 -6.73
C ALA A 75 15.11 -10.63 -6.71
N ALA A 76 15.84 -10.13 -7.71
CA ALA A 76 16.20 -8.72 -7.86
C ALA A 76 14.99 -7.77 -8.04
N ASN A 77 13.81 -8.29 -8.32
CA ASN A 77 12.57 -7.52 -8.35
C ASN A 77 12.19 -6.98 -6.97
N PHE A 78 12.75 -7.58 -5.88
CA PHE A 78 12.49 -7.15 -4.51
C PHE A 78 13.76 -6.63 -3.87
N ARG A 79 13.73 -5.35 -3.43
CA ARG A 79 14.90 -4.65 -2.92
C ARG A 79 14.74 -4.27 -1.46
N LEU A 80 15.87 -4.34 -0.73
CA LEU A 80 15.95 -3.87 0.65
C LEU A 80 16.14 -2.35 0.63
N GLU A 81 15.05 -1.61 0.59
CA GLU A 81 15.03 -0.15 0.45
C GLU A 81 13.81 0.40 1.19
N GLY A 82 13.94 1.60 1.76
CA GLY A 82 12.79 2.41 2.17
C GLY A 82 12.05 2.94 0.94
N ILE A 83 10.72 3.04 1.03
CA ILE A 83 9.93 3.56 -0.11
C ILE A 83 10.26 5.02 -0.41
N GLU A 84 10.64 5.80 0.58
CA GLU A 84 11.05 7.20 0.46
C GLU A 84 12.32 7.40 -0.39
N GLU A 85 13.18 6.37 -0.45
CA GLU A 85 14.49 6.39 -1.13
C GLU A 85 14.61 5.30 -2.20
N THR A 86 13.48 4.74 -2.65
CA THR A 86 13.51 3.63 -3.60
C THR A 86 14.24 3.98 -4.90
N SER A 87 15.12 3.06 -5.32
CA SER A 87 15.90 3.16 -6.57
C SER A 87 15.10 2.77 -7.83
N PHE A 88 13.84 2.35 -7.69
CA PHE A 88 12.97 2.10 -8.85
C PHE A 88 12.69 3.39 -9.62
N PRO A 89 12.63 3.32 -10.96
CA PRO A 89 12.44 4.50 -11.80
C PRO A 89 11.11 5.22 -11.53
N GLU A 90 11.03 6.47 -11.92
CA GLU A 90 9.77 7.19 -12.04
C GLU A 90 8.89 6.56 -13.12
N ALA A 91 7.57 6.62 -12.92
CA ALA A 91 6.58 6.09 -13.87
C ALA A 91 6.85 4.62 -14.27
N PHE A 92 7.21 3.79 -13.31
CA PHE A 92 7.62 2.40 -13.52
C PHE A 92 6.45 1.42 -13.52
N ALA A 93 5.49 1.56 -12.62
CA ALA A 93 4.42 0.59 -12.37
C ALA A 93 3.04 1.10 -12.78
N ASP A 94 2.19 0.20 -13.27
CA ASP A 94 0.80 0.49 -13.60
C ASP A 94 -0.06 0.53 -12.35
N VAL A 95 0.30 -0.29 -11.36
CA VAL A 95 -0.36 -0.38 -10.05
C VAL A 95 0.69 -0.29 -8.95
N VAL A 96 0.46 0.58 -7.99
CA VAL A 96 1.25 0.64 -6.74
C VAL A 96 0.35 0.26 -5.58
N VAL A 97 0.81 -0.72 -4.80
CA VAL A 97 0.16 -1.18 -3.57
C VAL A 97 0.93 -0.62 -2.38
N SER A 98 0.24 -0.02 -1.42
CA SER A 98 0.80 0.43 -0.13
C SER A 98 -0.19 0.04 0.97
N SER A 99 -0.14 -1.23 1.39
CA SER A 99 -1.09 -1.77 2.37
C SER A 99 -0.47 -1.91 3.74
N ALA A 100 -0.90 -1.07 4.68
CA ALA A 100 -0.40 -1.01 6.06
C ALA A 100 1.08 -0.57 6.16
N VAL A 101 1.48 0.43 5.37
CA VAL A 101 2.87 0.92 5.30
C VAL A 101 2.96 2.39 5.75
N LEU A 102 2.24 3.31 5.13
CA LEU A 102 2.38 4.76 5.38
C LEU A 102 2.09 5.15 6.84
N HIS A 103 1.32 4.36 7.57
CA HIS A 103 1.03 4.63 8.98
C HIS A 103 2.21 4.35 9.94
N PHE A 104 3.34 3.84 9.42
CA PHE A 104 4.59 3.75 10.16
C PHE A 104 5.46 5.01 10.06
N ALA A 105 4.97 6.03 9.39
CA ALA A 105 5.66 7.31 9.32
C ALA A 105 5.96 7.89 10.72
N ARG A 106 7.16 8.43 10.87
CA ARG A 106 7.68 8.94 12.14
C ARG A 106 7.36 10.41 12.36
N SER A 107 7.02 11.13 11.28
CA SER A 107 6.65 12.56 11.28
C SER A 107 5.85 12.87 10.02
N ASP A 108 5.30 14.10 9.94
CA ASP A 108 4.62 14.61 8.74
C ASP A 108 5.57 14.64 7.52
N ASP A 109 6.83 15.05 7.72
CA ASP A 109 7.84 15.07 6.67
C ASP A 109 8.16 13.65 6.15
N HIS A 110 8.29 12.69 7.07
CA HIS A 110 8.54 11.30 6.70
C HIS A 110 7.34 10.69 5.97
N PHE A 111 6.12 10.96 6.43
CA PHE A 111 4.91 10.55 5.71
C PHE A 111 4.88 11.14 4.29
N GLY A 112 5.18 12.42 4.15
CA GLY A 112 5.28 13.09 2.85
C GLY A 112 6.35 12.48 1.95
N ALA A 113 7.52 12.12 2.49
CA ALA A 113 8.59 11.47 1.74
C ALA A 113 8.17 10.07 1.25
N MET A 114 7.60 9.25 2.14
CA MET A 114 7.08 7.92 1.79
C MET A 114 5.99 8.01 0.71
N LEU A 115 5.07 8.95 0.84
CA LEU A 115 3.98 9.15 -0.13
C LEU A 115 4.53 9.60 -1.49
N ARG A 116 5.47 10.54 -1.51
CA ARG A 116 6.13 10.98 -2.76
C ARG A 116 6.88 9.85 -3.44
N GLY A 117 7.63 9.02 -2.69
CA GLY A 117 8.30 7.83 -3.21
C GLY A 117 7.31 6.85 -3.85
N THR A 118 6.22 6.56 -3.16
CA THR A 118 5.12 5.71 -3.65
C THR A 118 4.51 6.27 -4.95
N TRP A 119 4.21 7.58 -4.97
CA TRP A 119 3.58 8.24 -6.11
C TRP A 119 4.50 8.38 -7.33
N ARG A 120 5.81 8.59 -7.09
CA ARG A 120 6.81 8.71 -8.14
C ARG A 120 6.90 7.45 -9.00
N VAL A 121 6.84 6.27 -8.37
CA VAL A 121 6.93 4.98 -9.07
C VAL A 121 5.68 4.72 -9.93
N LEU A 122 4.54 5.31 -9.62
CA LEU A 122 3.30 5.12 -10.36
C LEU A 122 3.33 5.85 -11.71
N LYS A 123 2.97 5.15 -12.79
CA LYS A 123 2.79 5.74 -14.12
C LYS A 123 1.64 6.75 -14.16
N PRO A 124 1.68 7.75 -15.06
CA PRO A 124 0.47 8.46 -15.48
C PRO A 124 -0.60 7.47 -15.95
N GLY A 125 -1.85 7.66 -15.54
CA GLY A 125 -2.94 6.72 -15.80
C GLY A 125 -2.98 5.51 -14.87
N GLY A 126 -1.97 5.32 -14.02
CA GLY A 126 -1.87 4.20 -13.08
C GLY A 126 -2.76 4.33 -11.85
N LEU A 127 -2.83 3.25 -11.06
CA LEU A 127 -3.66 3.13 -9.87
C LEU A 127 -2.79 2.96 -8.61
N LEU A 128 -2.95 3.85 -7.63
CA LEU A 128 -2.47 3.67 -6.27
C LEU A 128 -3.58 3.02 -5.43
N PHE A 129 -3.31 1.86 -4.88
CA PHE A 129 -4.07 1.27 -3.80
C PHE A 129 -3.35 1.51 -2.48
N CYS A 130 -3.95 2.25 -1.58
CA CYS A 130 -3.39 2.49 -0.25
C CYS A 130 -4.39 2.12 0.83
N ARG A 131 -3.94 1.41 1.86
CA ARG A 131 -4.69 1.13 3.07
C ARG A 131 -3.86 1.48 4.29
N LEU A 132 -4.34 2.41 5.11
CA LEU A 132 -3.57 2.96 6.21
C LEU A 132 -4.45 3.29 7.42
N ALA A 133 -3.83 3.44 8.59
CA ALA A 133 -4.53 3.77 9.81
C ALA A 133 -5.06 5.22 9.77
N SER A 134 -6.26 5.42 10.29
CA SER A 134 -6.93 6.72 10.33
C SER A 134 -7.56 6.99 11.70
N THR A 135 -7.89 8.26 11.95
CA THR A 135 -8.70 8.64 13.11
C THR A 135 -10.19 8.39 12.88
N ILE A 136 -10.62 8.18 11.63
CA ILE A 136 -12.04 8.16 11.24
C ILE A 136 -12.81 7.12 12.04
N GLY A 137 -13.80 7.57 12.81
CA GLY A 137 -14.68 6.73 13.62
C GLY A 137 -14.07 6.25 14.96
N ILE A 138 -12.87 6.73 15.31
CA ILE A 138 -12.21 6.49 16.60
C ILE A 138 -11.56 7.78 17.15
N GLU A 139 -12.04 8.95 16.75
CA GLU A 139 -11.45 10.25 17.08
C GLU A 139 -11.27 10.43 18.59
N ASP A 140 -12.26 9.99 19.35
CA ASP A 140 -12.30 10.10 20.83
C ASP A 140 -11.57 8.95 21.55
N ARG A 141 -10.94 8.04 20.81
CA ARG A 141 -10.29 6.84 21.35
C ARG A 141 -8.78 6.84 21.18
N VAL A 142 -8.23 7.87 20.56
CA VAL A 142 -6.81 7.96 20.25
C VAL A 142 -6.17 9.17 20.93
N ASP A 143 -5.01 8.95 21.53
CA ASP A 143 -4.25 10.02 22.19
C ASP A 143 -3.18 10.55 21.25
N ARG A 144 -3.20 11.86 21.00
CA ARG A 144 -2.18 12.52 20.19
C ARG A 144 -0.84 12.54 20.92
N VAL A 145 0.20 12.00 20.29
CA VAL A 145 1.57 11.97 20.81
C VAL A 145 2.37 13.16 20.27
N ALA A 146 2.42 13.32 18.95
CA ALA A 146 3.11 14.46 18.30
C ALA A 146 2.66 14.57 16.85
N GLY A 147 2.35 15.76 16.35
CA GLY A 147 1.87 15.95 14.98
C GLY A 147 0.67 15.04 14.70
N ARG A 148 0.79 14.16 13.71
CA ARG A 148 -0.21 13.15 13.39
C ARG A 148 0.14 11.74 13.90
N ARG A 149 1.08 11.64 14.83
CA ARG A 149 1.33 10.40 15.57
C ARG A 149 0.40 10.30 16.76
N PHE A 150 -0.28 9.17 16.87
CA PHE A 150 -1.25 8.89 17.93
C PHE A 150 -0.97 7.54 18.55
N ARG A 151 -1.30 7.40 19.83
CA ARG A 151 -1.40 6.13 20.52
C ARG A 151 -2.82 5.60 20.36
N LEU A 152 -2.91 4.35 19.89
CA LEU A 152 -4.17 3.64 19.70
C LEU A 152 -4.56 2.88 20.98
N PRO A 153 -5.83 2.45 21.13
CA PRO A 153 -6.28 1.66 22.28
C PRO A 153 -5.51 0.35 22.51
N ASP A 154 -4.94 -0.24 21.45
CA ASP A 154 -4.08 -1.44 21.55
C ASP A 154 -2.67 -1.13 22.05
N GLY A 155 -2.37 0.12 22.41
CA GLY A 155 -1.08 0.58 22.91
C GLY A 155 -0.06 0.89 21.81
N SER A 156 -0.34 0.59 20.55
CA SER A 156 0.56 0.88 19.44
C SER A 156 0.53 2.35 19.06
N GLU A 157 1.66 2.87 18.56
CA GLU A 157 1.72 4.22 18.01
C GLU A 157 1.74 4.17 16.48
N ARG A 158 0.89 5.00 15.85
CA ARG A 158 0.77 5.10 14.39
C ARG A 158 0.62 6.55 13.96
N TYR A 159 1.03 6.82 12.73
CA TYR A 159 0.67 8.03 12.02
C TYR A 159 -0.77 7.85 11.50
N LEU A 160 -1.69 8.72 11.92
CA LEU A 160 -3.10 8.61 11.55
C LEU A 160 -3.49 9.73 10.58
N VAL A 161 -4.18 9.33 9.53
CA VAL A 161 -4.80 10.26 8.59
C VAL A 161 -6.27 10.50 8.95
N ASP A 162 -6.83 11.55 8.40
CA ASP A 162 -8.27 11.83 8.39
C ASP A 162 -8.75 12.05 6.95
N GLN A 163 -10.05 12.17 6.78
CA GLN A 163 -10.65 12.39 5.46
C GLN A 163 -10.14 13.66 4.80
N ALA A 164 -10.06 14.77 5.57
CA ALA A 164 -9.64 16.06 5.02
C ALA A 164 -8.21 16.01 4.48
N LEU A 165 -7.28 15.34 5.21
CA LEU A 165 -5.92 15.12 4.74
C LEU A 165 -5.87 14.31 3.46
N LEU A 166 -6.59 13.18 3.39
CA LEU A 166 -6.57 12.31 2.20
C LEU A 166 -7.12 13.01 0.96
N LEU A 167 -8.19 13.79 1.10
CA LEU A 167 -8.76 14.58 -0.01
C LEU A 167 -7.78 15.67 -0.48
N ARG A 168 -7.15 16.39 0.45
CA ARG A 168 -6.12 17.38 0.12
C ARG A 168 -4.94 16.74 -0.59
N LEU A 169 -4.39 15.65 -0.06
CA LEU A 169 -3.27 14.95 -0.67
C LEU A 169 -3.61 14.41 -2.07
N THR A 170 -4.85 13.93 -2.28
CA THR A 170 -5.31 13.51 -3.61
C THR A 170 -5.17 14.65 -4.63
N ALA A 171 -5.60 15.86 -4.24
CA ALA A 171 -5.48 17.04 -5.10
C ALA A 171 -4.03 17.50 -5.29
N GLU A 172 -3.24 17.57 -4.22
CA GLU A 172 -1.82 17.97 -4.26
C GLU A 172 -0.96 17.03 -5.14
N LEU A 173 -1.29 15.73 -5.16
CA LEU A 173 -0.64 14.74 -6.01
C LEU A 173 -1.09 14.83 -7.49
N GLY A 174 -2.07 15.67 -7.82
CA GLY A 174 -2.65 15.70 -9.16
C GLY A 174 -3.41 14.41 -9.50
N GLY A 175 -3.95 13.73 -8.50
CA GLY A 175 -4.72 12.50 -8.65
C GLY A 175 -6.23 12.73 -8.56
N ARG A 176 -6.98 11.66 -8.73
CA ARG A 176 -8.44 11.61 -8.52
C ARG A 176 -8.79 10.37 -7.71
N LEU A 177 -9.78 10.46 -6.85
CA LEU A 177 -10.30 9.26 -6.18
C LEU A 177 -10.87 8.30 -7.22
N ALA A 178 -10.38 7.07 -7.23
CA ALA A 178 -10.94 5.99 -8.04
C ALA A 178 -12.15 5.33 -7.34
N ASP A 179 -12.18 5.39 -6.01
CA ASP A 179 -13.29 4.99 -5.15
C ASP A 179 -13.53 6.03 -4.05
N PRO A 180 -14.75 6.14 -3.52
CA PRO A 180 -14.98 6.81 -2.25
C PRO A 180 -14.09 6.20 -1.15
N LEU A 181 -13.62 7.01 -0.21
CA LEU A 181 -12.88 6.52 0.93
C LEU A 181 -13.71 5.50 1.71
N LYS A 182 -13.12 4.33 1.98
CA LYS A 182 -13.77 3.26 2.76
C LYS A 182 -13.01 3.07 4.05
N THR A 183 -13.71 3.13 5.17
CA THR A 183 -13.11 2.96 6.49
C THR A 183 -13.69 1.77 7.21
N THR A 184 -12.81 0.94 7.79
CA THR A 184 -13.19 -0.18 8.64
C THR A 184 -12.72 0.10 10.06
N VAL A 185 -13.67 0.26 10.98
CA VAL A 185 -13.43 0.35 12.41
C VAL A 185 -13.53 -1.05 13.00
N VAL A 186 -12.53 -1.45 13.78
CA VAL A 186 -12.47 -2.78 14.40
C VAL A 186 -12.57 -2.60 15.92
N GLN A 187 -13.76 -2.86 16.48
CA GLN A 187 -14.06 -2.87 17.91
C GLN A 187 -13.47 -1.67 18.68
N ASP A 188 -13.56 -0.48 18.14
CA ASP A 188 -12.97 0.73 18.71
C ASP A 188 -11.46 0.65 19.04
N GLN A 189 -10.78 -0.38 18.56
CA GLN A 189 -9.35 -0.61 18.79
C GLN A 189 -8.48 0.09 17.73
N ARG A 190 -8.96 0.10 16.49
CA ARG A 190 -8.26 0.67 15.35
C ARG A 190 -9.23 0.99 14.22
N SER A 191 -8.83 1.94 13.40
CA SER A 191 -9.52 2.29 12.16
C SER A 191 -8.53 2.24 11.00
N MET A 192 -8.96 1.62 9.90
CA MET A 192 -8.17 1.50 8.66
C MET A 192 -8.97 2.05 7.51
N THR A 193 -8.40 3.02 6.81
CA THR A 193 -9.02 3.63 5.63
C THR A 193 -8.35 3.13 4.35
N THR A 194 -9.17 2.73 3.40
CA THR A 194 -8.77 2.40 2.03
C THR A 194 -8.90 3.65 1.17
N TRP A 195 -7.80 4.01 0.52
CA TRP A 195 -7.63 5.19 -0.31
C TRP A 195 -7.10 4.74 -1.67
N VAL A 196 -7.98 4.79 -2.69
CA VAL A 196 -7.66 4.35 -4.05
C VAL A 196 -7.65 5.57 -4.96
N VAL A 197 -6.50 5.83 -5.57
CA VAL A 197 -6.25 7.05 -6.35
C VAL A 197 -5.75 6.70 -7.74
N GLY A 198 -6.41 7.24 -8.75
CA GLY A 198 -5.89 7.23 -10.13
C GLY A 198 -4.97 8.43 -10.34
N LYS A 199 -3.78 8.20 -10.90
CA LYS A 199 -2.89 9.25 -11.36
C LYS A 199 -3.37 9.76 -12.70
N ASN A 200 -3.57 11.06 -12.85
CA ASN A 200 -4.04 11.61 -14.11
C ASN A 200 -3.07 11.25 -15.26
N ALA A 201 -3.63 10.91 -16.42
CA ALA A 201 -2.86 10.82 -17.64
C ALA A 201 -2.41 12.25 -18.02
N ILE A 202 -1.17 12.38 -18.48
CA ILE A 202 -0.61 13.65 -19.00
C ILE A 202 -1.26 13.95 -20.34
#